data_f5290c9afcf6ae25021257dd42b2972d
#
_entry.id   f5290c9afcf6ae25021257dd42b2972d
#
_cell.length_a   1.000
_cell.length_b   1.000
_cell.length_c   1.000
_cell.angle_alpha   90.00
_cell.angle_beta   90.00
_cell.angle_gamma   90.00
#
_symmetry.space_group_name_H-M   'P 1'
#
loop_
_entity.id
_entity.type
_entity.pdbx_description
1 polymer ?
#
loop_
_entity_poly.entity_id
_entity_poly.type
_entity_poly.pdbx_seq_one_letter_code
_entity_poly.pdbx_strand_id
1 'polypeptide(L)'
;MIDAFIEVLKTFPIGLVYVGMGILLLAFARLVQDFVTPYKIQEQLRTHDNVALALSIAGYYLGIIIVFVGAVYQPFTSSVDSNLGFTTEYWGDVIEVLVTTVIGIIILNVARIIVDKLVLYKFSTEKEIVEDHNAGTGAVEAAVYVSVGIV
;
A
#
# COMPACT_ATOMS: atom_id res chain seq x y z
N MET A 1 -7.24 0.25 35.82
CA MET A 1 -7.22 -0.99 34.99
C MET A 1 -8.57 -1.20 34.32
N ILE A 2 -9.71 -1.15 35.04
CA ILE A 2 -11.06 -1.27 34.44
C ILE A 2 -11.34 -0.12 33.48
N ASP A 3 -10.98 1.11 33.83
CA ASP A 3 -11.19 2.30 32.96
C ASP A 3 -10.43 2.21 31.66
N ALA A 4 -9.16 1.74 31.70
CA ALA A 4 -8.37 1.51 30.48
C ALA A 4 -9.00 0.42 29.59
N PHE A 5 -9.55 -0.63 30.19
CA PHE A 5 -10.25 -1.68 29.45
C PHE A 5 -11.53 -1.17 28.77
N ILE A 6 -12.30 -0.34 29.49
CA ILE A 6 -13.52 0.29 28.94
C ILE A 6 -13.15 1.22 27.78
N GLU A 7 -12.07 1.97 27.90
CA GLU A 7 -11.60 2.87 26.84
C GLU A 7 -11.18 2.10 25.58
N VAL A 8 -10.45 1.01 25.72
CA VAL A 8 -10.11 0.10 24.61
C VAL A 8 -11.37 -0.45 23.94
N LEU A 9 -12.36 -0.89 24.71
CA LEU A 9 -13.62 -1.40 24.14
C LEU A 9 -14.40 -0.33 23.36
N LYS A 10 -14.33 0.92 23.76
CA LYS A 10 -14.99 2.03 23.07
C LYS A 10 -14.28 2.39 21.75
N THR A 11 -12.94 2.27 21.68
CA THR A 11 -12.15 2.58 20.50
C THR A 11 -12.05 1.41 19.51
N PHE A 12 -12.36 0.19 19.97
CA PHE A 12 -12.28 -1.01 19.13
C PHE A 12 -13.08 -0.94 17.81
N PRO A 13 -14.34 -0.45 17.77
CA PRO A 13 -15.10 -0.31 16.53
C PRO A 13 -14.43 0.62 15.52
N ILE A 14 -13.78 1.68 15.99
CA ILE A 14 -13.02 2.62 15.15
C ILE A 14 -11.85 1.90 14.50
N GLY A 15 -11.10 1.10 15.26
CA GLY A 15 -10.03 0.27 14.74
C GLY A 15 -10.49 -0.70 13.65
N LEU A 16 -11.68 -1.30 13.81
CA LEU A 16 -12.24 -2.20 12.79
C LEU A 16 -12.55 -1.49 11.47
N VAL A 17 -12.96 -0.22 11.50
CA VAL A 17 -13.16 0.58 10.28
C VAL A 17 -11.85 0.76 9.53
N TYR A 18 -10.76 1.11 10.22
CA TYR A 18 -9.44 1.25 9.59
C TYR A 18 -8.90 -0.08 9.05
N VAL A 19 -9.11 -1.19 9.76
CA VAL A 19 -8.76 -2.53 9.25
C VAL A 19 -9.53 -2.86 7.98
N GLY A 20 -10.85 -2.63 7.97
CA GLY A 20 -11.70 -2.84 6.79
C GLY A 20 -11.25 -1.96 5.62
N MET A 21 -10.94 -0.69 5.89
CA MET A 21 -10.43 0.24 4.88
C MET A 21 -9.07 -0.20 4.32
N GLY A 22 -8.15 -0.65 5.17
CA GLY A 22 -6.86 -1.18 4.74
C GLY A 22 -7.01 -2.38 3.79
N ILE A 23 -7.92 -3.31 4.10
CA ILE A 23 -8.22 -4.45 3.22
C ILE A 23 -8.78 -3.99 1.87
N LEU A 24 -9.71 -3.03 1.86
CA LEU A 24 -10.29 -2.48 0.64
C LEU A 24 -9.24 -1.75 -0.21
N LEU A 25 -8.35 -0.98 0.43
CA LEU A 25 -7.26 -0.29 -0.26
C LEU A 25 -6.24 -1.26 -0.85
N LEU A 26 -5.89 -2.34 -0.16
CA LEU A 26 -5.03 -3.39 -0.73
C LEU A 26 -5.70 -4.11 -1.90
N ALA A 27 -7.00 -4.38 -1.83
CA ALA A 27 -7.75 -4.95 -2.95
C ALA A 27 -7.79 -3.97 -4.15
N PHE A 28 -8.02 -2.69 -3.90
CA PHE A 28 -7.97 -1.65 -4.92
C PHE A 28 -6.56 -1.54 -5.55
N ALA A 29 -5.52 -1.51 -4.73
CA ALA A 29 -4.15 -1.48 -5.19
C ALA A 29 -3.80 -2.66 -6.10
N ARG A 30 -4.30 -3.86 -5.77
CA ARG A 30 -4.17 -5.02 -6.62
C ARG A 30 -4.84 -4.82 -7.98
N LEU A 31 -6.05 -4.27 -8.03
CA LEU A 31 -6.73 -3.96 -9.29
C LEU A 31 -5.94 -2.97 -10.13
N VAL A 32 -5.38 -1.92 -9.49
CA VAL A 32 -4.50 -0.96 -10.18
C VAL A 32 -3.26 -1.66 -10.74
N GLN A 33 -2.63 -2.53 -9.96
CA GLN A 33 -1.46 -3.28 -10.39
C GLN A 33 -1.77 -4.21 -11.57
N ASP A 34 -2.87 -4.96 -11.51
CA ASP A 34 -3.32 -5.84 -12.60
C ASP A 34 -3.63 -5.03 -13.89
N PHE A 35 -4.08 -3.77 -13.75
CA PHE A 35 -4.37 -2.89 -14.90
C PHE A 35 -3.10 -2.29 -15.52
N VAL A 36 -2.13 -1.92 -14.68
CA VAL A 36 -0.86 -1.27 -15.14
C VAL A 36 0.14 -2.31 -15.66
N THR A 37 0.02 -3.56 -15.24
CA THR A 37 0.96 -4.63 -15.57
C THR A 37 0.49 -5.38 -16.83
N PRO A 38 1.32 -5.51 -17.87
CA PRO A 38 0.91 -6.12 -19.15
C PRO A 38 0.81 -7.66 -19.12
N TYR A 39 1.24 -8.29 -18.04
CA TYR A 39 1.24 -9.75 -17.87
C TYR A 39 0.31 -10.18 -16.72
N LYS A 40 -0.11 -11.46 -16.74
CA LYS A 40 -1.00 -12.03 -15.73
C LYS A 40 -0.24 -12.41 -14.47
N ILE A 41 -0.33 -11.58 -13.44
CA ILE A 41 0.35 -11.77 -12.16
C ILE A 41 0.06 -13.14 -11.55
N GLN A 42 -1.22 -13.57 -11.54
CA GLN A 42 -1.60 -14.85 -10.95
C GLN A 42 -1.00 -16.06 -11.67
N GLU A 43 -0.89 -16.01 -12.99
CA GLU A 43 -0.31 -17.06 -13.80
C GLU A 43 1.19 -17.22 -13.50
N GLN A 44 1.89 -16.10 -13.44
CA GLN A 44 3.32 -16.06 -13.12
C GLN A 44 3.62 -16.63 -11.71
N LEU A 45 2.79 -16.27 -10.73
CA LEU A 45 3.00 -16.76 -9.36
C LEU A 45 2.63 -18.23 -9.17
N ARG A 46 1.54 -18.71 -9.84
CA ARG A 46 1.03 -20.07 -9.61
C ARG A 46 1.66 -21.13 -10.48
N THR A 47 2.02 -20.78 -11.71
CA THR A 47 2.46 -21.75 -12.73
C THR A 47 3.97 -21.73 -12.90
N HIS A 48 4.59 -20.56 -12.71
CA HIS A 48 6.02 -20.38 -12.94
C HIS A 48 6.83 -20.21 -11.66
N ASP A 49 6.18 -20.21 -10.47
CA ASP A 49 6.84 -20.00 -9.15
C ASP A 49 7.80 -18.80 -9.16
N ASN A 50 7.38 -17.71 -9.83
CA ASN A 50 8.22 -16.55 -10.12
C ASN A 50 8.54 -15.74 -8.85
N VAL A 51 9.69 -16.04 -8.25
CA VAL A 51 10.19 -15.37 -7.04
C VAL A 51 10.50 -13.89 -7.29
N ALA A 52 10.98 -13.53 -8.49
CA ALA A 52 11.25 -12.14 -8.84
C ALA A 52 9.99 -11.29 -8.75
N LEU A 53 8.90 -11.78 -9.35
CA LEU A 53 7.60 -11.12 -9.30
C LEU A 53 7.03 -11.12 -7.88
N ALA A 54 7.18 -12.20 -7.12
CA ALA A 54 6.73 -12.28 -5.74
C ALA A 54 7.39 -11.20 -4.86
N LEU A 55 8.70 -10.98 -5.02
CA LEU A 55 9.44 -9.92 -4.32
C LEU A 55 8.93 -8.53 -4.70
N SER A 56 8.76 -8.25 -5.99
CA SER A 56 8.23 -6.97 -6.47
C SER A 56 6.86 -6.68 -5.87
N ILE A 57 5.93 -7.64 -5.90
CA ILE A 57 4.58 -7.50 -5.34
C ILE A 57 4.61 -7.31 -3.83
N ALA A 58 5.47 -8.04 -3.12
CA ALA A 58 5.64 -7.86 -1.68
C ALA A 58 6.10 -6.43 -1.35
N GLY A 59 7.07 -5.89 -2.10
CA GLY A 59 7.51 -4.51 -1.97
C GLY A 59 6.40 -3.50 -2.24
N TYR A 60 5.58 -3.74 -3.27
CA TYR A 60 4.44 -2.89 -3.60
C TYR A 60 3.41 -2.81 -2.46
N TYR A 61 3.02 -3.96 -1.91
CA TYR A 61 2.09 -3.99 -0.78
C TYR A 61 2.68 -3.37 0.48
N LEU A 62 3.98 -3.61 0.76
CA LEU A 62 4.67 -2.95 1.87
C LEU A 62 4.68 -1.43 1.70
N GLY A 63 4.98 -0.92 0.51
CA GLY A 63 4.91 0.51 0.21
C GLY A 63 3.53 1.10 0.50
N ILE A 64 2.45 0.41 0.07
CA ILE A 64 1.07 0.84 0.34
C ILE A 64 0.76 0.83 1.84
N ILE A 65 1.17 -0.21 2.56
CA ILE A 65 0.97 -0.30 4.00
C ILE A 65 1.68 0.86 4.72
N ILE A 66 2.89 1.20 4.30
CA ILE A 66 3.65 2.32 4.87
C ILE A 66 2.90 3.64 4.63
N VAL A 67 2.43 3.91 3.41
CA VAL A 67 1.62 5.09 3.09
C VAL A 67 0.34 5.12 3.93
N PHE A 68 -0.37 4.00 4.02
CA PHE A 68 -1.60 3.90 4.81
C PHE A 68 -1.35 4.17 6.30
N VAL A 69 -0.31 3.55 6.86
CA VAL A 69 0.08 3.78 8.26
C VAL A 69 0.48 5.24 8.46
N GLY A 70 1.26 5.83 7.54
CA GLY A 70 1.60 7.25 7.57
C GLY A 70 0.37 8.14 7.57
N ALA A 71 -0.61 7.87 6.72
CA ALA A 71 -1.86 8.61 6.66
C ALA A 71 -2.69 8.51 7.96
N VAL A 72 -2.73 7.33 8.57
CA VAL A 72 -3.43 7.12 9.85
C VAL A 72 -2.71 7.80 11.03
N TYR A 73 -1.38 7.83 11.01
CA TYR A 73 -0.57 8.43 12.08
C TYR A 73 -0.30 9.93 11.91
N GLN A 74 -0.71 10.54 10.80
CA GLN A 74 -0.63 12.00 10.72
C GLN A 74 -1.40 12.59 11.91
N PRO A 75 -0.81 13.57 12.62
CA PRO A 75 -1.53 14.25 13.66
C PRO A 75 -2.63 15.09 12.99
N PHE A 76 -3.80 14.47 12.84
CA PHE A 76 -4.99 15.21 12.49
C PHE A 76 -5.11 16.31 13.54
N THR A 77 -5.14 17.56 13.11
CA THR A 77 -5.23 18.74 13.98
C THR A 77 -6.58 18.83 14.69
N SER A 78 -7.48 17.90 14.43
CA SER A 78 -8.70 17.74 15.17
C SER A 78 -8.35 17.20 16.56
N SER A 79 -8.48 18.06 17.56
CA SER A 79 -8.53 17.68 18.96
C SER A 79 -9.47 16.47 19.07
N VAL A 80 -8.92 15.33 19.50
CA VAL A 80 -9.73 14.17 19.89
C VAL A 80 -10.58 14.61 21.07
N ASP A 81 -11.70 15.21 20.77
CA ASP A 81 -12.72 15.48 21.75
C ASP A 81 -13.24 14.13 22.23
N SER A 82 -13.22 13.93 23.54
CA SER A 82 -13.52 12.68 24.24
C SER A 82 -14.95 12.14 24.04
N ASN A 83 -15.69 12.68 23.13
CA ASN A 83 -16.98 12.14 22.68
C ASN A 83 -16.74 11.08 21.61
N LEU A 84 -16.35 9.91 22.06
CA LEU A 84 -16.20 8.67 21.27
C LEU A 84 -17.51 8.31 20.55
N GLY A 85 -17.72 8.88 19.40
CA GLY A 85 -18.84 8.59 18.51
C GLY A 85 -18.41 8.78 17.05
N PHE A 86 -19.14 8.17 16.13
CA PHE A 86 -19.01 8.41 14.69
C PHE A 86 -19.47 9.84 14.36
N THR A 87 -18.65 10.82 14.75
CA THR A 87 -18.89 12.24 14.52
C THR A 87 -18.60 12.62 13.07
N THR A 88 -19.03 13.81 12.66
CA THR A 88 -18.71 14.35 11.32
C THR A 88 -17.19 14.49 11.12
N GLU A 89 -16.46 14.83 12.19
CA GLU A 89 -14.99 14.92 12.21
C GLU A 89 -14.35 13.55 11.95
N TYR A 90 -14.82 12.49 12.60
CA TYR A 90 -14.35 11.12 12.36
C TYR A 90 -14.48 10.71 10.89
N TRP A 91 -15.61 11.00 10.25
CA TRP A 91 -15.79 10.70 8.83
C TRP A 91 -14.89 11.55 7.93
N GLY A 92 -14.58 12.79 8.36
CA GLY A 92 -13.57 13.62 7.71
C GLY A 92 -12.19 12.95 7.71
N ASP A 93 -11.74 12.45 8.86
CA ASP A 93 -10.47 11.76 9.01
C ASP A 93 -10.42 10.47 8.18
N VAL A 94 -11.49 9.68 8.17
CA VAL A 94 -11.59 8.47 7.34
C VAL A 94 -11.44 8.79 5.85
N ILE A 95 -12.11 9.85 5.37
CA ILE A 95 -12.01 10.30 3.97
C ILE A 95 -10.59 10.79 3.66
N GLU A 96 -9.96 11.52 4.56
CA GLU A 96 -8.60 12.03 4.38
C GLU A 96 -7.59 10.87 4.26
N VAL A 97 -7.65 9.87 5.14
CA VAL A 97 -6.82 8.68 5.07
C VAL A 97 -7.03 7.92 3.76
N LEU A 98 -8.29 7.78 3.33
CA LEU A 98 -8.64 7.11 2.08
C LEU A 98 -8.05 7.86 0.88
N VAL A 99 -8.26 9.17 0.78
CA VAL A 99 -7.77 10.00 -0.32
C VAL A 99 -6.24 10.01 -0.35
N THR A 100 -5.58 10.20 0.79
CA THR A 100 -4.12 10.19 0.91
C THR A 100 -3.53 8.86 0.46
N THR A 101 -4.12 7.75 0.90
CA THR A 101 -3.64 6.42 0.50
C THR A 101 -3.87 6.15 -0.99
N VAL A 102 -5.00 6.56 -1.56
CA VAL A 102 -5.25 6.43 -3.01
C VAL A 102 -4.23 7.24 -3.82
N ILE A 103 -3.94 8.46 -3.41
CA ILE A 103 -2.88 9.28 -4.02
C ILE A 103 -1.52 8.59 -3.90
N GLY A 104 -1.20 8.02 -2.73
CA GLY A 104 0.02 7.25 -2.52
C GLY A 104 0.13 6.04 -3.46
N ILE A 105 -0.96 5.29 -3.67
CA ILE A 105 -0.99 4.18 -4.64
C ILE A 105 -0.67 4.68 -6.06
N ILE A 106 -1.21 5.83 -6.46
CA ILE A 106 -0.92 6.43 -7.77
C ILE A 106 0.56 6.81 -7.85
N ILE A 107 1.09 7.47 -6.81
CA ILE A 107 2.50 7.91 -6.76
C ILE A 107 3.44 6.70 -6.84
N LEU A 108 3.16 5.60 -6.12
CA LEU A 108 3.95 4.36 -6.18
C LEU A 108 4.02 3.81 -7.60
N ASN A 109 2.90 3.77 -8.32
CA ASN A 109 2.86 3.29 -9.70
C ASN A 109 3.60 4.24 -10.66
N VAL A 110 3.46 5.55 -10.49
CA VAL A 110 4.20 6.55 -11.28
C VAL A 110 5.71 6.45 -11.01
N ALA A 111 6.11 6.32 -9.74
CA ALA A 111 7.51 6.16 -9.36
C ALA A 111 8.15 4.92 -10.00
N ARG A 112 7.44 3.79 -10.05
CA ARG A 112 7.87 2.60 -10.77
C ARG A 112 8.19 2.92 -12.23
N ILE A 113 7.24 3.54 -12.95
CA ILE A 113 7.42 3.87 -14.37
C ILE A 113 8.63 4.81 -14.57
N ILE A 114 8.82 5.75 -13.66
CA ILE A 114 9.96 6.68 -13.69
C ILE A 114 11.27 5.93 -13.49
N VAL A 115 11.34 5.05 -12.48
CA VAL A 115 12.55 4.27 -12.20
C VAL A 115 12.89 3.33 -13.35
N ASP A 116 11.90 2.64 -13.90
CA ASP A 116 12.09 1.76 -15.06
C ASP A 116 12.67 2.51 -16.26
N LYS A 117 12.19 3.72 -16.53
CA LYS A 117 12.62 4.51 -17.69
C LYS A 117 13.91 5.31 -17.49
N LEU A 118 14.20 5.74 -16.27
CA LEU A 118 15.34 6.62 -15.97
C LEU A 118 16.53 5.88 -15.36
N VAL A 119 16.26 4.92 -14.46
CA VAL A 119 17.31 4.20 -13.72
C VAL A 119 17.65 2.90 -14.39
N LEU A 120 16.64 2.15 -14.83
CA LEU A 120 16.79 0.83 -15.42
C LEU A 120 16.69 0.85 -16.96
N TYR A 121 16.95 2.00 -17.59
CA TYR A 121 16.75 2.22 -19.04
C TYR A 121 17.55 1.28 -19.96
N LYS A 122 18.58 0.60 -19.43
CA LYS A 122 19.45 -0.30 -20.22
C LYS A 122 18.91 -1.73 -20.36
N PHE A 123 17.92 -2.11 -19.57
CA PHE A 123 17.28 -3.42 -19.63
C PHE A 123 15.79 -3.31 -19.32
N SER A 124 15.03 -4.28 -19.82
CA SER A 124 13.60 -4.31 -19.60
C SER A 124 13.32 -5.01 -18.27
N THR A 125 12.87 -4.25 -17.27
CA THR A 125 12.46 -4.81 -15.96
C THR A 125 11.38 -5.88 -16.13
N GLU A 126 10.46 -5.70 -17.08
CA GLU A 126 9.44 -6.68 -17.39
C GLU A 126 10.06 -8.01 -17.88
N LYS A 127 11.00 -7.96 -18.81
CA LYS A 127 11.70 -9.15 -19.30
C LYS A 127 12.46 -9.86 -18.20
N GLU A 128 13.23 -9.13 -17.42
CA GLU A 128 14.02 -9.66 -16.30
C GLU A 128 13.16 -10.34 -15.24
N ILE A 129 11.98 -9.77 -14.94
CA ILE A 129 11.07 -10.35 -13.94
C ILE A 129 10.28 -11.53 -14.53
N VAL A 130 9.73 -11.39 -15.73
CA VAL A 130 8.75 -12.34 -16.30
C VAL A 130 9.40 -13.49 -17.04
N GLU A 131 10.43 -13.22 -17.84
CA GLU A 131 11.11 -14.23 -18.66
C GLU A 131 12.32 -14.84 -17.93
N ASP A 132 13.19 -13.98 -17.38
CA ASP A 132 14.44 -14.40 -16.78
C ASP A 132 14.33 -14.77 -15.29
N HIS A 133 13.18 -14.46 -14.67
CA HIS A 133 12.87 -14.70 -13.24
C HIS A 133 13.95 -14.14 -12.31
N ASN A 134 14.55 -13.00 -12.67
CA ASN A 134 15.66 -12.38 -11.96
C ASN A 134 15.20 -11.80 -10.60
N ALA A 135 15.41 -12.56 -9.53
CA ALA A 135 15.04 -12.15 -8.19
C ALA A 135 15.72 -10.83 -7.74
N GLY A 136 16.92 -10.55 -8.27
CA GLY A 136 17.63 -9.29 -8.01
C GLY A 136 16.85 -8.08 -8.52
N THR A 137 16.32 -8.16 -9.76
CA THR A 137 15.48 -7.12 -10.35
C THR A 137 14.17 -6.94 -9.56
N GLY A 138 13.53 -8.04 -9.15
CA GLY A 138 12.35 -7.99 -8.30
C GLY A 138 12.62 -7.33 -6.94
N ALA A 139 13.78 -7.59 -6.34
CA ALA A 139 14.18 -6.96 -5.08
C ALA A 139 14.46 -5.46 -5.23
N VAL A 140 15.07 -5.03 -6.35
CA VAL A 140 15.29 -3.60 -6.65
C VAL A 140 13.95 -2.89 -6.81
N GLU A 141 13.02 -3.46 -7.56
CA GLU A 141 11.67 -2.90 -7.71
C GLU A 141 10.93 -2.80 -6.37
N ALA A 142 11.03 -3.84 -5.53
CA ALA A 142 10.50 -3.82 -4.17
C ALA A 142 11.08 -2.69 -3.31
N ALA A 143 12.40 -2.48 -3.39
CA ALA A 143 13.08 -1.42 -2.66
C ALA A 143 12.60 -0.02 -3.11
N VAL A 144 12.32 0.18 -4.40
CA VAL A 144 11.73 1.41 -4.93
C VAL A 144 10.38 1.68 -4.30
N TYR A 145 9.47 0.69 -4.30
CA TYR A 145 8.15 0.86 -3.70
C TYR A 145 8.22 1.21 -2.21
N VAL A 146 9.05 0.49 -1.45
CA VAL A 146 9.23 0.75 -0.02
C VAL A 146 9.82 2.14 0.21
N SER A 147 10.83 2.54 -0.56
CA SER A 147 11.47 3.85 -0.43
C SER A 147 10.50 5.00 -0.71
N VAL A 148 9.68 4.87 -1.76
CA VAL A 148 8.65 5.88 -2.10
C VAL A 148 7.54 5.91 -1.05
N GLY A 149 7.19 4.77 -0.47
CA GLY A 149 6.19 4.72 0.60
C GLY A 149 6.63 5.40 1.90
N ILE A 150 7.95 5.50 2.15
CA ILE A 150 8.52 6.17 3.33
C ILE A 150 8.57 7.71 3.17
N VAL A 151 8.70 8.23 1.95
CA VAL A 151 8.82 9.67 1.66
C VAL A 151 7.46 10.35 1.57
#